data_292327723c385f04e831369d446995d8
#
_entry.id   292327723c385f04e831369d446995d8
#
_cell.length_a   1.000
_cell.length_b   1.000
_cell.length_c   1.000
_cell.angle_alpha   90.00
_cell.angle_beta   90.00
_cell.angle_gamma   90.00
#
_symmetry.space_group_name_H-M   'P 1'
#
loop_
_entity.id
_entity.type
_entity.pdbx_description
1 polymer ?
#
loop_
_entity_poly.entity_id
_entity_poly.type
_entity_poly.pdbx_seq_one_letter_code
_entity_poly.pdbx_strand_id
1 'polypeptide(L)'
;MASTSTPLTLPVLPLDDEVVLPGMVVPLDLNDADVRAAVEAAQAAARSEPGKPRVLLVPRIDGAYPSTGVLGTVEQVGRLADGDPGALIRGRGRVKIGAGTTGPGAALWVEGTQVDETVPDPLPGHVTELVKEYKALATSWLRKRAAWQVVDRVQAIDDVSALADNSGYSPFLSTEQKVALLETADPIARLKLATEQLREHLAEQDVAESIAKDVQEGVDKQQREFLLRRQLEAVRKELRELNGDAKEGEESDDYRARVEAADLPEKVREAALKEVDKLERSSDQSPEGSWIRTWLDTVLELPWNERTEDEYDIQGAKSILDAEHAGLEDVKERITEYLAVRKRRSERGLGVVGGRRGGAVLALVGPPGVGKTSLGESVAHAMGRKFVRVALGGVRDEAEIRGHRRTYVGALPGRIVRAIKEAGSMNPVVLLDEIDKVGSDFRGDPAAALLEVLDPAQNHTFRDHYLEVELDLSDVVFLATANVLEAIPEALLDRMELVRLDGYTEDEKVVIARDHLLPRQLERAGLEKDEVALDESALRKLAGEYTREAGVRNLE
;
A
#
# COMPACT_ATOMS: atom_id res chain seq x y z
N MET A 1 46.48 -23.31 -16.28
CA MET A 1 47.00 -22.98 -17.63
C MET A 1 45.97 -22.08 -18.27
N ALA A 2 46.32 -20.85 -18.60
CA ALA A 2 45.39 -19.94 -19.25
C ALA A 2 45.10 -20.47 -20.67
N SER A 3 43.86 -20.84 -20.92
CA SER A 3 43.36 -21.20 -22.24
C SER A 3 43.47 -19.95 -23.11
N THR A 4 44.35 -19.96 -24.10
CA THR A 4 44.47 -18.91 -25.12
C THR A 4 43.30 -19.10 -26.09
N SER A 5 42.14 -18.57 -25.76
CA SER A 5 41.01 -18.51 -26.69
C SER A 5 41.40 -17.56 -27.84
N THR A 6 41.39 -18.07 -29.06
CA THR A 6 41.67 -17.28 -30.27
C THR A 6 40.63 -16.15 -30.39
N PRO A 7 41.04 -14.89 -30.56
CA PRO A 7 40.08 -13.82 -30.73
C PRO A 7 39.24 -14.05 -32.00
N LEU A 8 37.94 -13.87 -31.87
CA LEU A 8 36.96 -13.97 -32.95
C LEU A 8 36.70 -12.56 -33.49
N THR A 9 36.76 -12.39 -34.81
CA THR A 9 36.29 -11.14 -35.44
C THR A 9 34.88 -11.34 -35.95
N LEU A 10 33.93 -10.58 -35.42
CA LEU A 10 32.50 -10.79 -35.66
C LEU A 10 31.80 -9.47 -36.03
N PRO A 11 30.86 -9.51 -37.00
CA PRO A 11 29.95 -8.38 -37.22
C PRO A 11 28.95 -8.28 -36.09
N VAL A 12 28.77 -7.07 -35.55
CA VAL A 12 27.82 -6.77 -34.49
C VAL A 12 26.41 -6.64 -35.06
N LEU A 13 25.50 -7.41 -34.50
CA LEU A 13 24.05 -7.29 -34.75
C LEU A 13 23.42 -6.67 -33.52
N PRO A 14 23.07 -5.37 -33.57
CA PRO A 14 22.41 -4.71 -32.46
C PRO A 14 20.97 -5.17 -32.30
N LEU A 15 20.53 -5.34 -31.07
CA LEU A 15 19.16 -5.68 -30.73
C LEU A 15 18.60 -4.55 -29.84
N ASP A 16 17.64 -3.79 -30.35
CA ASP A 16 17.05 -2.69 -29.61
C ASP A 16 16.07 -3.22 -28.54
N ASP A 17 16.42 -2.95 -27.30
CA ASP A 17 15.67 -3.37 -26.10
C ASP A 17 15.36 -4.88 -25.99
N GLU A 18 15.99 -5.69 -26.83
CA GLU A 18 15.91 -7.15 -26.77
C GLU A 18 17.22 -7.77 -26.30
N VAL A 19 17.11 -8.81 -25.47
CA VAL A 19 18.27 -9.59 -24.99
C VAL A 19 18.09 -11.04 -25.38
N VAL A 20 19.05 -11.54 -26.12
CA VAL A 20 19.13 -12.96 -26.53
C VAL A 20 20.18 -13.65 -25.67
N LEU A 21 19.80 -14.74 -25.00
CA LEU A 21 20.73 -15.58 -24.25
C LEU A 21 21.16 -16.79 -25.08
N PRO A 22 22.29 -17.46 -24.76
CA PRO A 22 22.72 -18.69 -25.42
C PRO A 22 21.60 -19.75 -25.42
N GLY A 23 21.49 -20.51 -26.51
CA GLY A 23 20.42 -21.49 -26.72
C GLY A 23 19.13 -20.95 -27.32
N MET A 24 18.85 -19.65 -27.19
CA MET A 24 17.67 -19.04 -27.77
C MET A 24 17.74 -19.02 -29.31
N VAL A 25 16.56 -19.16 -29.91
CA VAL A 25 16.38 -19.01 -31.35
C VAL A 25 15.40 -17.90 -31.61
N VAL A 26 15.82 -16.86 -32.29
CA VAL A 26 15.05 -15.65 -32.51
C VAL A 26 14.89 -15.34 -33.98
N PRO A 27 13.66 -15.06 -34.46
CA PRO A 27 13.45 -14.48 -35.77
C PRO A 27 13.70 -12.97 -35.70
N LEU A 28 14.51 -12.44 -36.59
CA LEU A 28 14.84 -11.02 -36.66
C LEU A 28 14.42 -10.44 -38.01
N ASP A 29 13.87 -9.23 -37.97
CA ASP A 29 13.45 -8.49 -39.14
C ASP A 29 14.65 -7.88 -39.86
N LEU A 30 14.76 -8.13 -41.16
CA LEU A 30 15.79 -7.57 -42.02
C LEU A 30 15.40 -6.21 -42.64
N ASN A 31 14.24 -5.64 -42.29
CA ASN A 31 13.93 -4.26 -42.67
C ASN A 31 14.80 -3.25 -41.90
N ASP A 32 15.27 -3.61 -40.69
CA ASP A 32 16.27 -2.84 -39.97
C ASP A 32 17.59 -2.85 -40.73
N ALA A 33 18.17 -1.66 -40.94
CA ALA A 33 19.39 -1.48 -41.74
C ALA A 33 20.62 -2.05 -41.04
N ASP A 34 20.72 -1.93 -39.71
CA ASP A 34 21.84 -2.41 -38.90
C ASP A 34 21.85 -3.94 -38.86
N VAL A 35 20.66 -4.54 -38.62
CA VAL A 35 20.44 -5.99 -38.59
C VAL A 35 20.76 -6.61 -39.95
N ARG A 36 20.27 -6.00 -41.04
CA ARG A 36 20.54 -6.43 -42.39
C ARG A 36 22.04 -6.39 -42.72
N ALA A 37 22.70 -5.26 -42.45
CA ALA A 37 24.11 -5.09 -42.66
C ALA A 37 24.95 -6.13 -41.92
N ALA A 38 24.61 -6.47 -40.69
CA ALA A 38 25.29 -7.49 -39.91
C ALA A 38 25.13 -8.90 -40.49
N VAL A 39 23.91 -9.26 -40.93
CA VAL A 39 23.65 -10.58 -41.57
C VAL A 39 24.38 -10.70 -42.91
N GLU A 40 24.32 -9.67 -43.75
CA GLU A 40 25.04 -9.63 -45.04
C GLU A 40 26.56 -9.71 -44.84
N ALA A 41 27.10 -9.00 -43.87
CA ALA A 41 28.54 -9.05 -43.53
C ALA A 41 28.95 -10.46 -43.04
N ALA A 42 28.13 -11.11 -42.22
CA ALA A 42 28.35 -12.47 -41.77
C ALA A 42 28.33 -13.48 -42.93
N GLN A 43 27.39 -13.32 -43.86
CA GLN A 43 27.31 -14.15 -45.07
C GLN A 43 28.53 -13.96 -46.01
N ALA A 44 28.98 -12.71 -46.13
CA ALA A 44 30.19 -12.40 -46.92
C ALA A 44 31.45 -13.05 -46.31
N ALA A 45 31.61 -12.96 -44.99
CA ALA A 45 32.73 -13.60 -44.27
C ALA A 45 32.69 -15.13 -44.39
N ALA A 46 31.52 -15.75 -44.28
CA ALA A 46 31.36 -17.21 -44.41
C ALA A 46 31.65 -17.76 -45.80
N ARG A 47 31.70 -16.92 -46.83
CA ARG A 47 32.16 -17.34 -48.19
C ARG A 47 33.67 -17.57 -48.24
N SER A 48 34.41 -16.95 -47.34
CA SER A 48 35.88 -17.05 -47.29
C SER A 48 36.35 -18.10 -46.28
N GLU A 49 35.52 -18.50 -45.35
CA GLU A 49 35.81 -19.50 -44.32
C GLU A 49 34.73 -20.60 -44.29
N PRO A 50 35.09 -21.89 -44.18
CA PRO A 50 34.09 -22.96 -44.12
C PRO A 50 33.31 -22.90 -42.79
N GLY A 51 31.97 -22.67 -42.85
CA GLY A 51 31.10 -22.65 -41.67
C GLY A 51 29.80 -21.92 -41.94
N LYS A 52 28.89 -21.99 -40.95
CA LYS A 52 27.66 -21.17 -40.97
C LYS A 52 28.00 -19.70 -40.67
N PRO A 53 27.30 -18.73 -41.28
CA PRO A 53 27.52 -17.31 -41.00
C PRO A 53 27.31 -17.02 -39.50
N ARG A 54 28.25 -16.28 -38.92
CA ARG A 54 28.28 -15.93 -37.48
C ARG A 54 28.17 -14.43 -37.29
N VAL A 55 27.37 -14.03 -36.30
CA VAL A 55 27.17 -12.66 -35.88
C VAL A 55 27.38 -12.55 -34.36
N LEU A 56 27.62 -11.35 -33.88
CA LEU A 56 27.59 -11.06 -32.45
C LEU A 56 26.30 -10.32 -32.11
N LEU A 57 25.38 -11.00 -31.45
CA LEU A 57 24.12 -10.42 -30.92
C LEU A 57 24.45 -9.58 -29.69
N VAL A 58 24.16 -8.29 -29.74
CA VAL A 58 24.45 -7.37 -28.65
C VAL A 58 23.21 -6.53 -28.37
N PRO A 59 22.64 -6.57 -27.15
CA PRO A 59 21.54 -5.69 -26.79
C PRO A 59 22.01 -4.23 -26.78
N ARG A 60 21.19 -3.32 -27.31
CA ARG A 60 21.41 -1.87 -27.28
C ARG A 60 20.33 -1.28 -26.39
N ILE A 61 20.72 -0.80 -25.20
CA ILE A 61 19.83 -0.26 -24.20
C ILE A 61 20.16 1.20 -23.97
N ASP A 62 19.22 2.09 -24.16
CA ASP A 62 19.42 3.54 -24.07
C ASP A 62 20.64 4.03 -24.90
N GLY A 63 20.91 3.35 -26.03
CA GLY A 63 22.06 3.66 -26.91
C GLY A 63 23.41 3.12 -26.45
N ALA A 64 23.45 2.40 -25.31
CA ALA A 64 24.68 1.77 -24.78
C ALA A 64 24.68 0.26 -25.02
N TYR A 65 25.91 -0.31 -25.11
CA TYR A 65 26.14 -1.73 -25.28
C TYR A 65 26.75 -2.33 -24.00
N PRO A 66 26.30 -3.51 -23.54
CA PRO A 66 26.92 -4.22 -22.42
C PRO A 66 28.31 -4.77 -22.83
N SER A 67 29.06 -5.22 -21.85
CA SER A 67 30.43 -5.77 -22.08
C SER A 67 30.43 -7.17 -22.70
N THR A 68 29.29 -7.85 -22.70
CA THR A 68 29.13 -9.23 -23.17
C THR A 68 27.99 -9.32 -24.19
N GLY A 69 28.27 -10.01 -25.30
CA GLY A 69 27.27 -10.35 -26.31
C GLY A 69 27.14 -11.87 -26.47
N VAL A 70 26.31 -12.30 -27.42
CA VAL A 70 26.08 -13.71 -27.72
C VAL A 70 26.52 -14.02 -29.14
N LEU A 71 27.38 -15.03 -29.29
CA LEU A 71 27.73 -15.58 -30.60
C LEU A 71 26.47 -16.16 -31.25
N GLY A 72 25.99 -15.53 -32.29
CA GLY A 72 24.84 -15.98 -33.07
C GLY A 72 25.27 -16.74 -34.33
N THR A 73 24.55 -17.79 -34.67
CA THR A 73 24.65 -18.48 -35.93
C THR A 73 23.40 -18.21 -36.75
N VAL A 74 23.55 -17.70 -37.97
CA VAL A 74 22.42 -17.52 -38.90
C VAL A 74 22.06 -18.90 -39.45
N GLU A 75 20.90 -19.41 -39.00
CA GLU A 75 20.42 -20.74 -39.39
C GLU A 75 19.72 -20.68 -40.76
N GLN A 76 18.92 -19.65 -40.99
CA GLN A 76 18.12 -19.46 -42.18
C GLN A 76 17.86 -17.97 -42.46
N VAL A 77 17.88 -17.59 -43.73
CA VAL A 77 17.42 -16.28 -44.21
C VAL A 77 16.25 -16.52 -45.16
N GLY A 78 15.16 -15.81 -44.95
CA GLY A 78 13.93 -16.05 -45.72
C GLY A 78 12.86 -14.98 -45.43
N ARG A 79 11.63 -15.39 -45.33
CA ARG A 79 10.48 -14.53 -44.95
C ARG A 79 9.93 -14.97 -43.62
N LEU A 80 9.58 -14.02 -42.80
CA LEU A 80 8.86 -14.19 -41.53
C LEU A 80 7.41 -14.57 -41.79
N ALA A 81 6.66 -14.90 -40.74
CA ALA A 81 5.26 -15.32 -40.82
C ALA A 81 4.31 -14.25 -41.39
N ASP A 82 4.67 -12.97 -41.20
CA ASP A 82 3.99 -11.76 -41.71
C ASP A 82 4.35 -11.43 -43.18
N GLY A 83 5.33 -12.14 -43.74
CA GLY A 83 5.78 -11.99 -45.13
C GLY A 83 6.98 -11.08 -45.31
N ASP A 84 7.47 -10.42 -44.29
CA ASP A 84 8.63 -9.56 -44.32
C ASP A 84 9.94 -10.34 -44.42
N PRO A 85 11.02 -9.75 -44.97
CA PRO A 85 12.33 -10.40 -45.04
C PRO A 85 12.90 -10.56 -43.62
N GLY A 86 13.33 -11.76 -43.28
CA GLY A 86 13.82 -12.07 -41.95
C GLY A 86 14.94 -13.10 -41.92
N ALA A 87 15.61 -13.19 -40.78
CA ALA A 87 16.64 -14.18 -40.50
C ALA A 87 16.32 -14.92 -39.18
N LEU A 88 16.53 -16.24 -39.19
CA LEU A 88 16.45 -17.05 -37.97
C LEU A 88 17.87 -17.23 -37.43
N ILE A 89 18.10 -16.71 -36.21
CA ILE A 89 19.44 -16.73 -35.61
C ILE A 89 19.37 -17.53 -34.31
N ARG A 90 20.37 -18.38 -34.11
CA ARG A 90 20.52 -19.17 -32.89
C ARG A 90 21.70 -18.66 -32.08
N GLY A 91 21.47 -18.26 -30.84
CA GLY A 91 22.51 -17.98 -29.86
C GLY A 91 23.28 -19.24 -29.46
N ARG A 92 24.62 -19.14 -29.39
CA ARG A 92 25.49 -20.29 -29.11
C ARG A 92 26.21 -20.18 -27.78
N GLY A 93 26.91 -19.11 -27.55
CA GLY A 93 27.73 -18.92 -26.36
C GLY A 93 28.03 -17.45 -26.14
N ARG A 94 28.53 -17.13 -24.96
CA ARG A 94 28.89 -15.76 -24.59
C ARG A 94 30.20 -15.34 -25.18
N VAL A 95 30.30 -14.08 -25.58
CA VAL A 95 31.50 -13.45 -26.12
C VAL A 95 31.71 -12.13 -25.38
N LYS A 96 32.87 -11.97 -24.77
CA LYS A 96 33.30 -10.70 -24.20
C LYS A 96 33.72 -9.77 -25.34
N ILE A 97 33.11 -8.60 -25.39
CA ILE A 97 33.33 -7.62 -26.45
C ILE A 97 34.69 -6.90 -26.23
N GLY A 98 35.52 -6.88 -27.26
CA GLY A 98 36.81 -6.19 -27.26
C GLY A 98 36.81 -4.93 -28.11
N ALA A 99 37.93 -4.66 -28.78
CA ALA A 99 38.08 -3.46 -29.59
C ALA A 99 37.30 -3.52 -30.91
N GLY A 100 36.84 -2.39 -31.37
CA GLY A 100 36.28 -2.24 -32.71
C GLY A 100 37.35 -2.53 -33.78
N THR A 101 36.95 -3.21 -34.84
CA THR A 101 37.82 -3.58 -35.96
C THR A 101 37.11 -3.33 -37.28
N THR A 102 37.78 -3.61 -38.40
CA THR A 102 37.21 -3.47 -39.74
C THR A 102 36.98 -4.83 -40.38
N GLY A 103 35.87 -4.96 -41.11
CA GLY A 103 35.51 -6.17 -41.82
C GLY A 103 34.70 -5.90 -43.08
N PRO A 104 34.29 -6.93 -43.83
CA PRO A 104 33.50 -6.75 -45.06
C PRO A 104 32.11 -6.20 -44.80
N GLY A 105 31.62 -5.34 -45.68
CA GLY A 105 30.26 -4.77 -45.62
C GLY A 105 30.14 -3.48 -44.79
N ALA A 106 28.92 -3.07 -44.51
CA ALA A 106 28.59 -1.83 -43.76
C ALA A 106 28.38 -2.06 -42.24
N ALA A 107 28.53 -3.29 -41.75
CA ALA A 107 28.34 -3.63 -40.35
C ALA A 107 29.50 -3.13 -39.46
N LEU A 108 29.17 -2.89 -38.19
CA LEU A 108 30.17 -2.70 -37.14
C LEU A 108 30.86 -4.02 -36.83
N TRP A 109 32.20 -4.05 -36.77
CA TRP A 109 32.97 -5.23 -36.46
C TRP A 109 33.73 -5.06 -35.15
N VAL A 110 33.80 -6.14 -34.38
CA VAL A 110 34.53 -6.15 -33.12
C VAL A 110 35.39 -7.42 -33.01
N GLU A 111 36.47 -7.32 -32.26
CA GLU A 111 37.18 -8.48 -31.75
C GLU A 111 36.45 -8.96 -30.49
N GLY A 112 36.21 -10.24 -30.37
CA GLY A 112 35.55 -10.83 -29.21
C GLY A 112 36.32 -12.06 -28.70
N THR A 113 36.23 -12.29 -27.41
CA THR A 113 36.79 -13.48 -26.77
C THR A 113 35.66 -14.33 -26.25
N GLN A 114 35.58 -15.57 -26.71
CA GLN A 114 34.56 -16.50 -26.23
C GLN A 114 34.77 -16.77 -24.74
N VAL A 115 33.69 -16.73 -23.97
CA VAL A 115 33.70 -17.05 -22.54
C VAL A 115 33.62 -18.56 -22.38
N ASP A 116 34.62 -19.14 -21.74
CA ASP A 116 34.64 -20.56 -21.41
C ASP A 116 33.80 -20.78 -20.13
N GLU A 117 32.69 -21.46 -20.27
CA GLU A 117 31.83 -21.81 -19.16
C GLU A 117 32.18 -23.21 -18.65
N THR A 118 32.74 -23.30 -17.46
CA THR A 118 33.11 -24.58 -16.84
C THR A 118 32.20 -24.87 -15.65
N VAL A 119 31.58 -26.03 -15.66
CA VAL A 119 30.79 -26.54 -14.56
C VAL A 119 31.50 -27.74 -13.97
N PRO A 120 31.65 -27.86 -12.65
CA PRO A 120 32.24 -29.02 -12.01
C PRO A 120 31.49 -30.32 -12.36
N ASP A 121 32.23 -31.36 -12.69
CA ASP A 121 31.71 -32.71 -12.90
C ASP A 121 32.46 -33.69 -11.99
N PRO A 122 31.82 -34.36 -11.00
CA PRO A 122 30.36 -34.30 -10.70
C PRO A 122 29.91 -32.98 -10.06
N LEU A 123 28.63 -32.66 -10.26
CA LEU A 123 28.01 -31.45 -9.66
C LEU A 123 28.08 -31.49 -8.14
N PRO A 124 28.52 -30.41 -7.48
CA PRO A 124 28.40 -30.28 -6.02
C PRO A 124 26.94 -30.42 -5.53
N GLY A 125 26.75 -30.99 -4.34
CA GLY A 125 25.40 -31.25 -3.81
C GLY A 125 24.49 -30.01 -3.76
N HIS A 126 25.05 -28.84 -3.37
CA HIS A 126 24.29 -27.57 -3.35
C HIS A 126 23.85 -27.09 -4.75
N VAL A 127 24.63 -27.39 -5.80
CA VAL A 127 24.26 -27.07 -7.19
C VAL A 127 23.14 -28.01 -7.67
N THR A 128 23.24 -29.28 -7.33
CA THR A 128 22.16 -30.26 -7.62
C THR A 128 20.83 -29.85 -6.97
N GLU A 129 20.87 -29.33 -5.76
CA GLU A 129 19.67 -28.82 -5.09
C GLU A 129 19.14 -27.55 -5.78
N LEU A 130 20.01 -26.62 -6.15
CA LEU A 130 19.62 -25.40 -6.89
C LEU A 130 18.94 -25.74 -8.23
N VAL A 131 19.48 -26.72 -8.98
CA VAL A 131 18.87 -27.21 -10.22
C VAL A 131 17.47 -27.76 -9.97
N LYS A 132 17.28 -28.57 -8.92
CA LYS A 132 15.98 -29.11 -8.55
C LYS A 132 15.00 -27.99 -8.16
N GLU A 133 15.47 -27.04 -7.38
CA GLU A 133 14.67 -25.89 -6.96
C GLU A 133 14.20 -25.08 -8.16
N TYR A 134 15.12 -24.68 -9.03
CA TYR A 134 14.77 -23.93 -10.25
C TYR A 134 13.76 -24.68 -11.12
N LYS A 135 13.98 -25.97 -11.38
CA LYS A 135 13.05 -26.82 -12.17
C LYS A 135 11.68 -26.91 -11.49
N ALA A 136 11.61 -26.97 -10.16
CA ALA A 136 10.33 -26.99 -9.43
C ALA A 136 9.58 -25.66 -9.54
N LEU A 137 10.27 -24.53 -9.34
CA LEU A 137 9.69 -23.19 -9.49
C LEU A 137 9.21 -22.93 -10.93
N ALA A 138 10.05 -23.26 -11.93
CA ALA A 138 9.70 -23.12 -13.34
C ALA A 138 8.49 -23.98 -13.72
N THR A 139 8.43 -25.20 -13.21
CA THR A 139 7.26 -26.08 -13.41
C THR A 139 5.99 -25.49 -12.79
N SER A 140 6.08 -24.94 -11.57
CA SER A 140 4.96 -24.27 -10.89
C SER A 140 4.45 -23.10 -11.72
N TRP A 141 5.36 -22.23 -12.17
CA TRP A 141 5.03 -21.08 -13.00
C TRP A 141 4.39 -21.46 -14.35
N LEU A 142 4.96 -22.44 -15.05
CA LEU A 142 4.44 -22.92 -16.33
C LEU A 142 3.04 -23.57 -16.20
N ARG A 143 2.83 -24.32 -15.11
CA ARG A 143 1.51 -24.95 -14.82
C ARG A 143 0.43 -23.89 -14.57
N LYS A 144 0.72 -22.83 -13.83
CA LYS A 144 -0.23 -21.72 -13.62
C LYS A 144 -0.66 -21.06 -14.95
N ARG A 145 0.18 -21.12 -16.01
CA ARG A 145 -0.08 -20.59 -17.34
C ARG A 145 -0.59 -21.61 -18.36
N ALA A 146 -0.90 -22.82 -17.93
CA ALA A 146 -1.33 -23.93 -18.78
C ALA A 146 -0.33 -24.29 -19.89
N ALA A 147 0.97 -23.98 -19.73
CA ALA A 147 2.04 -24.21 -20.71
C ALA A 147 2.67 -25.61 -20.54
N TRP A 148 1.86 -26.65 -20.49
CA TRP A 148 2.28 -28.03 -20.20
C TRP A 148 3.37 -28.56 -21.14
N GLN A 149 3.32 -28.20 -22.43
CA GLN A 149 4.28 -28.65 -23.43
C GLN A 149 5.72 -28.17 -23.20
N VAL A 150 5.89 -27.07 -22.44
CA VAL A 150 7.19 -26.49 -22.12
C VAL A 150 7.78 -27.14 -20.88
N VAL A 151 6.96 -27.66 -19.97
CA VAL A 151 7.41 -28.29 -18.71
C VAL A 151 8.39 -29.43 -19.00
N ASP A 152 8.04 -30.34 -19.92
CA ASP A 152 8.87 -31.50 -20.24
C ASP A 152 10.22 -31.08 -20.85
N ARG A 153 10.25 -30.00 -21.63
CA ARG A 153 11.50 -29.45 -22.18
C ARG A 153 12.41 -28.90 -21.10
N VAL A 154 11.86 -28.13 -20.15
CA VAL A 154 12.65 -27.58 -19.02
C VAL A 154 13.16 -28.72 -18.13
N GLN A 155 12.35 -29.73 -17.87
CA GLN A 155 12.77 -30.89 -17.08
C GLN A 155 13.88 -31.71 -17.74
N ALA A 156 13.92 -31.76 -19.06
CA ALA A 156 14.93 -32.50 -19.85
C ALA A 156 16.28 -31.75 -20.00
N ILE A 157 16.42 -30.51 -19.53
CA ILE A 157 17.70 -29.78 -19.58
C ILE A 157 18.56 -30.24 -18.41
N ASP A 158 19.68 -30.90 -18.70
CA ASP A 158 20.63 -31.37 -17.70
C ASP A 158 21.84 -30.41 -17.52
N ASP A 159 22.15 -29.64 -18.53
CA ASP A 159 23.22 -28.64 -18.51
C ASP A 159 22.80 -27.42 -17.67
N VAL A 160 23.61 -27.06 -16.66
CA VAL A 160 23.34 -25.95 -15.71
C VAL A 160 23.32 -24.61 -16.44
N SER A 161 24.23 -24.41 -17.42
CA SER A 161 24.30 -23.19 -18.21
C SER A 161 23.05 -23.03 -19.09
N ALA A 162 22.71 -24.10 -19.85
CA ALA A 162 21.51 -24.10 -20.69
C ALA A 162 20.22 -23.93 -19.87
N LEU A 163 20.16 -24.49 -18.66
CA LEU A 163 19.02 -24.35 -17.77
C LEU A 163 18.83 -22.88 -17.30
N ALA A 164 19.94 -22.24 -16.91
CA ALA A 164 19.91 -20.83 -16.53
C ALA A 164 19.52 -19.92 -17.71
N ASP A 165 20.11 -20.18 -18.90
CA ASP A 165 19.86 -19.38 -20.11
C ASP A 165 18.42 -19.56 -20.67
N ASN A 166 17.77 -20.68 -20.37
CA ASN A 166 16.37 -20.89 -20.72
C ASN A 166 15.43 -19.84 -20.06
N SER A 167 15.85 -19.20 -18.96
CA SER A 167 15.11 -18.09 -18.34
C SER A 167 14.93 -16.88 -19.26
N GLY A 168 15.78 -16.71 -20.29
CA GLY A 168 15.66 -15.66 -21.29
C GLY A 168 14.31 -15.64 -22.04
N TYR A 169 13.62 -16.78 -22.14
CA TYR A 169 12.27 -16.86 -22.69
C TYR A 169 11.17 -16.39 -21.73
N SER A 170 11.51 -16.04 -20.50
CA SER A 170 10.52 -15.61 -19.50
C SER A 170 10.05 -14.19 -19.79
N PRO A 171 8.73 -13.97 -19.98
CA PRO A 171 8.20 -12.65 -20.33
C PRO A 171 8.15 -11.68 -19.14
N PHE A 172 8.37 -12.17 -17.91
CA PHE A 172 8.34 -11.36 -16.69
C PHE A 172 9.70 -10.72 -16.38
N LEU A 173 10.79 -11.18 -17.01
CA LEU A 173 12.11 -10.59 -16.80
C LEU A 173 12.22 -9.27 -17.55
N SER A 174 12.65 -8.23 -16.84
CA SER A 174 12.97 -6.95 -17.44
C SER A 174 14.24 -7.06 -18.33
N THR A 175 14.43 -6.07 -19.19
CA THR A 175 15.63 -6.01 -20.04
C THR A 175 16.91 -5.97 -19.19
N GLU A 176 16.91 -5.19 -18.09
CA GLU A 176 18.06 -5.12 -17.18
C GLU A 176 18.32 -6.48 -16.50
N GLN A 177 17.29 -7.19 -16.09
CA GLN A 177 17.42 -8.52 -15.50
C GLN A 177 18.02 -9.53 -16.49
N LYS A 178 17.59 -9.49 -17.74
CA LYS A 178 18.16 -10.33 -18.81
C LYS A 178 19.62 -9.97 -19.13
N VAL A 179 19.99 -8.69 -19.09
CA VAL A 179 21.37 -8.25 -19.23
C VAL A 179 22.23 -8.74 -18.07
N ALA A 180 21.74 -8.67 -16.85
CA ALA A 180 22.45 -9.20 -15.69
C ALA A 180 22.72 -10.71 -15.83
N LEU A 181 21.76 -11.48 -16.37
CA LEU A 181 21.95 -12.89 -16.72
C LEU A 181 22.98 -13.08 -17.84
N LEU A 182 22.97 -12.22 -18.86
CA LEU A 182 23.93 -12.26 -19.96
C LEU A 182 25.37 -12.00 -19.48
N GLU A 183 25.57 -11.01 -18.63
CA GLU A 183 26.88 -10.61 -18.11
C GLU A 183 27.41 -11.54 -17.00
N THR A 184 26.56 -12.36 -16.38
CA THR A 184 27.00 -13.35 -15.39
C THR A 184 27.64 -14.55 -16.07
N ALA A 185 28.96 -14.56 -16.10
CA ALA A 185 29.75 -15.59 -16.80
C ALA A 185 29.70 -16.97 -16.11
N ASP A 186 29.68 -17.02 -14.77
CA ASP A 186 29.59 -18.27 -14.01
C ASP A 186 28.18 -18.90 -14.11
N PRO A 187 28.06 -20.12 -14.69
CA PRO A 187 26.75 -20.80 -14.83
C PRO A 187 26.01 -21.03 -13.52
N ILE A 188 26.73 -21.29 -12.43
CA ILE A 188 26.13 -21.54 -11.12
C ILE A 188 25.56 -20.24 -10.54
N ALA A 189 26.32 -19.16 -10.57
CA ALA A 189 25.86 -17.84 -10.13
C ALA A 189 24.67 -17.36 -10.97
N ARG A 190 24.71 -17.63 -12.28
CA ARG A 190 23.62 -17.29 -13.20
C ARG A 190 22.34 -18.07 -12.90
N LEU A 191 22.44 -19.39 -12.65
CA LEU A 191 21.29 -20.19 -12.24
C LEU A 191 20.70 -19.71 -10.92
N LYS A 192 21.55 -19.31 -9.96
CA LYS A 192 21.10 -18.72 -8.70
C LYS A 192 20.33 -17.42 -8.94
N LEU A 193 20.86 -16.52 -9.77
CA LEU A 193 20.19 -15.27 -10.12
C LEU A 193 18.82 -15.53 -10.78
N ALA A 194 18.77 -16.46 -11.76
CA ALA A 194 17.51 -16.83 -12.41
C ALA A 194 16.50 -17.44 -11.43
N THR A 195 16.98 -18.21 -10.43
CA THR A 195 16.14 -18.79 -9.39
C THR A 195 15.55 -17.72 -8.48
N GLU A 196 16.36 -16.74 -8.08
CA GLU A 196 15.93 -15.62 -7.24
C GLU A 196 14.88 -14.76 -7.96
N GLN A 197 15.10 -14.40 -9.22
CA GLN A 197 14.16 -13.63 -10.03
C GLN A 197 12.83 -14.37 -10.22
N LEU A 198 12.86 -15.68 -10.47
CA LEU A 198 11.64 -16.49 -10.62
C LEU A 198 10.87 -16.62 -9.30
N ARG A 199 11.58 -16.75 -8.17
CA ARG A 199 10.96 -16.82 -6.84
C ARG A 199 10.27 -15.51 -6.47
N GLU A 200 10.93 -14.38 -6.73
CA GLU A 200 10.37 -13.05 -6.50
C GLU A 200 9.09 -12.84 -7.32
N HIS A 201 9.15 -13.15 -8.61
CA HIS A 201 7.98 -13.06 -9.49
C HIS A 201 6.81 -13.94 -9.04
N LEU A 202 7.08 -15.17 -8.58
CA LEU A 202 6.03 -16.05 -8.05
C LEU A 202 5.42 -15.51 -6.76
N ALA A 203 6.25 -14.94 -5.87
CA ALA A 203 5.76 -14.32 -4.64
C ALA A 203 4.86 -13.10 -4.93
N GLU A 204 5.24 -12.26 -5.88
CA GLU A 204 4.41 -11.13 -6.32
C GLU A 204 3.07 -11.59 -6.91
N GLN A 205 3.09 -12.65 -7.73
CA GLN A 205 1.87 -13.23 -8.29
C GLN A 205 0.95 -13.82 -7.21
N ASP A 206 1.50 -14.54 -6.22
CA ASP A 206 0.73 -15.13 -5.13
C ASP A 206 0.06 -14.04 -4.28
N VAL A 207 0.74 -12.92 -4.02
CA VAL A 207 0.16 -11.76 -3.33
C VAL A 207 -0.96 -11.13 -4.16
N ALA A 208 -0.73 -10.92 -5.46
CA ALA A 208 -1.74 -10.35 -6.36
C ALA A 208 -2.98 -11.26 -6.48
N GLU A 209 -2.78 -12.58 -6.54
CA GLU A 209 -3.86 -13.58 -6.59
C GLU A 209 -4.65 -13.61 -5.27
N SER A 210 -3.96 -13.51 -4.12
CA SER A 210 -4.61 -13.41 -2.81
C SER A 210 -5.47 -12.16 -2.68
N ILE A 211 -4.95 -11.00 -3.09
CA ILE A 211 -5.71 -9.75 -3.09
C ILE A 211 -6.93 -9.84 -4.02
N ALA A 212 -6.76 -10.40 -5.23
CA ALA A 212 -7.87 -10.57 -6.16
C ALA A 212 -8.95 -11.51 -5.61
N LYS A 213 -8.55 -12.58 -4.91
CA LYS A 213 -9.46 -13.51 -4.26
C LYS A 213 -10.22 -12.87 -3.11
N ASP A 214 -9.53 -12.11 -2.26
CA ASP A 214 -10.14 -11.39 -1.13
C ASP A 214 -11.16 -10.35 -1.63
N VAL A 215 -10.84 -9.65 -2.72
CA VAL A 215 -11.77 -8.70 -3.37
C VAL A 215 -12.97 -9.45 -3.95
N GLN A 216 -12.75 -10.58 -4.64
CA GLN A 216 -13.84 -11.38 -5.21
C GLN A 216 -14.75 -11.95 -4.13
N GLU A 217 -14.18 -12.50 -3.03
CA GLU A 217 -14.96 -13.00 -1.90
C GLU A 217 -15.75 -11.88 -1.21
N GLY A 218 -15.19 -10.67 -1.14
CA GLY A 218 -15.88 -9.47 -0.65
C GLY A 218 -17.09 -9.10 -1.52
N VAL A 219 -16.92 -9.11 -2.83
CA VAL A 219 -18.00 -8.84 -3.81
C VAL A 219 -19.09 -9.91 -3.75
N ASP A 220 -18.69 -11.20 -3.72
CA ASP A 220 -19.63 -12.31 -3.65
C ASP A 220 -20.43 -12.29 -2.34
N LYS A 221 -19.80 -11.92 -1.23
CA LYS A 221 -20.46 -11.75 0.07
C LYS A 221 -21.48 -10.61 0.05
N GLN A 222 -21.14 -9.47 -0.55
CA GLN A 222 -22.05 -8.35 -0.73
C GLN A 222 -23.23 -8.69 -1.65
N GLN A 223 -22.98 -9.37 -2.77
CA GLN A 223 -24.04 -9.81 -3.68
C GLN A 223 -24.97 -10.81 -3.00
N ARG A 224 -24.42 -11.75 -2.23
CA ARG A 224 -25.21 -12.73 -1.48
C ARG A 224 -26.04 -12.07 -0.38
N GLU A 225 -25.47 -11.11 0.34
CA GLU A 225 -26.20 -10.31 1.34
C GLU A 225 -27.32 -9.49 0.69
N PHE A 226 -27.06 -8.87 -0.45
CA PHE A 226 -28.08 -8.14 -1.21
C PHE A 226 -29.22 -9.06 -1.69
N LEU A 227 -28.90 -10.24 -2.23
CA LEU A 227 -29.90 -11.24 -2.65
C LEU A 227 -30.72 -11.74 -1.45
N LEU A 228 -30.07 -12.02 -0.32
CA LEU A 228 -30.75 -12.48 0.89
C LEU A 228 -31.67 -11.38 1.46
N ARG A 229 -31.23 -10.10 1.46
CA ARG A 229 -32.08 -8.98 1.86
C ARG A 229 -33.29 -8.84 0.94
N ARG A 230 -33.11 -8.95 -0.37
CA ARG A 230 -34.19 -8.90 -1.35
C ARG A 230 -35.17 -10.08 -1.22
N GLN A 231 -34.68 -11.29 -0.92
CA GLN A 231 -35.53 -12.44 -0.62
C GLN A 231 -36.31 -12.24 0.68
N LEU A 232 -35.67 -11.67 1.71
CA LEU A 232 -36.29 -11.37 2.99
C LEU A 232 -37.39 -10.31 2.85
N GLU A 233 -37.19 -9.29 2.00
CA GLU A 233 -38.21 -8.30 1.65
C GLU A 233 -39.38 -8.93 0.90
N ALA A 234 -39.10 -9.79 -0.10
CA ALA A 234 -40.13 -10.50 -0.85
C ALA A 234 -40.99 -11.41 0.07
N VAL A 235 -40.32 -12.16 0.95
CA VAL A 235 -41.00 -13.03 1.94
C VAL A 235 -41.79 -12.20 2.95
N ARG A 236 -41.26 -11.07 3.40
CA ARG A 236 -41.98 -10.13 4.28
C ARG A 236 -43.21 -9.53 3.58
N LYS A 237 -43.11 -9.19 2.29
CA LYS A 237 -44.22 -8.69 1.49
C LYS A 237 -45.32 -9.76 1.35
N GLU A 238 -44.94 -10.98 1.03
CA GLU A 238 -45.89 -12.12 0.90
C GLU A 238 -46.56 -12.47 2.25
N LEU A 239 -45.81 -12.44 3.34
CA LEU A 239 -46.34 -12.61 4.70
C LEU A 239 -47.31 -11.46 5.10
N ARG A 240 -47.05 -10.23 4.67
CA ARG A 240 -47.96 -9.09 4.87
C ARG A 240 -49.27 -9.26 4.10
N GLU A 241 -49.18 -9.72 2.84
CA GLU A 241 -50.35 -9.99 2.01
C GLU A 241 -51.22 -11.15 2.57
N LEU A 242 -50.57 -12.14 3.21
CA LEU A 242 -51.27 -13.30 3.82
C LEU A 242 -51.88 -13.01 5.20
N ASN A 243 -51.28 -12.09 6.01
CA ASN A 243 -51.74 -11.84 7.36
C ASN A 243 -52.76 -10.67 7.49
N GLY A 244 -53.06 -9.95 6.42
CA GLY A 244 -54.11 -8.92 6.44
C GLY A 244 -53.84 -7.69 7.32
N ASP A 245 -52.61 -7.53 7.85
CA ASP A 245 -52.24 -6.41 8.71
C ASP A 245 -51.57 -5.28 7.87
N ALA A 246 -52.44 -4.38 7.44
CA ALA A 246 -52.05 -3.20 6.64
C ALA A 246 -51.75 -1.97 7.52
N LYS A 247 -51.08 -2.10 8.67
CA LYS A 247 -50.80 -0.91 9.50
C LYS A 247 -49.47 -0.81 10.24
N GLU A 248 -48.59 -1.79 10.22
CA GLU A 248 -47.28 -1.67 10.90
C GLU A 248 -46.06 -1.55 9.97
N GLY A 249 -46.25 -1.45 8.64
CA GLY A 249 -45.17 -1.41 7.66
C GLY A 249 -44.88 -0.07 6.98
N GLU A 250 -45.74 0.93 7.22
CA GLU A 250 -45.56 2.27 6.63
C GLU A 250 -44.64 3.19 7.46
N GLU A 251 -44.39 2.87 8.73
CA GLU A 251 -43.51 3.69 9.59
C GLU A 251 -42.00 3.57 9.28
N SER A 252 -41.56 2.52 8.60
CA SER A 252 -40.12 2.33 8.39
C SER A 252 -39.57 2.93 7.09
N ASP A 253 -40.44 3.31 6.15
CA ASP A 253 -40.02 3.88 4.83
C ASP A 253 -40.46 5.35 4.64
N ASP A 254 -41.14 5.96 5.61
CA ASP A 254 -41.51 7.36 5.55
C ASP A 254 -40.36 8.27 5.99
N TYR A 255 -39.42 8.45 5.06
CA TYR A 255 -38.29 9.36 5.27
C TYR A 255 -38.75 10.79 5.56
N ARG A 256 -39.93 11.21 5.06
CA ARG A 256 -40.45 12.54 5.32
C ARG A 256 -40.78 12.71 6.81
N ALA A 257 -41.52 11.77 7.38
CA ALA A 257 -41.83 11.78 8.81
C ALA A 257 -40.57 11.68 9.68
N ARG A 258 -39.60 10.84 9.28
CA ARG A 258 -38.30 10.71 9.98
C ARG A 258 -37.51 12.02 9.98
N VAL A 259 -37.44 12.72 8.83
CA VAL A 259 -36.73 14.00 8.69
C VAL A 259 -37.43 15.11 9.45
N GLU A 260 -38.77 15.14 9.44
CA GLU A 260 -39.57 16.14 10.18
C GLU A 260 -39.48 15.93 11.70
N ALA A 261 -39.42 14.69 12.16
CA ALA A 261 -39.27 14.34 13.57
C ALA A 261 -37.82 14.49 14.10
N ALA A 262 -36.84 14.41 13.24
CA ALA A 262 -35.42 14.50 13.62
C ALA A 262 -35.05 15.94 14.03
N ASP A 263 -34.18 16.04 15.04
CA ASP A 263 -33.64 17.34 15.48
C ASP A 263 -32.45 17.75 14.58
N LEU A 264 -32.79 18.28 13.40
CA LEU A 264 -31.85 18.70 12.38
C LEU A 264 -31.71 20.22 12.33
N PRO A 265 -30.48 20.74 12.04
CA PRO A 265 -30.32 22.16 11.70
C PRO A 265 -31.17 22.52 10.48
N GLU A 266 -31.72 23.75 10.44
CA GLU A 266 -32.66 24.17 9.41
C GLU A 266 -32.18 23.93 7.98
N LYS A 267 -30.93 24.31 7.67
CA LYS A 267 -30.32 24.08 6.34
C LYS A 267 -30.21 22.61 5.97
N VAL A 268 -29.92 21.76 6.95
CA VAL A 268 -29.80 20.30 6.76
C VAL A 268 -31.17 19.69 6.54
N ARG A 269 -32.17 20.12 7.31
CA ARG A 269 -33.57 19.71 7.17
C ARG A 269 -34.12 20.07 5.77
N GLU A 270 -33.88 21.29 5.31
CA GLU A 270 -34.26 21.71 3.95
C GLU A 270 -33.60 20.84 2.87
N ALA A 271 -32.30 20.54 3.02
CA ALA A 271 -31.58 19.68 2.09
C ALA A 271 -32.16 18.26 2.11
N ALA A 272 -32.44 17.71 3.30
CA ALA A 272 -33.00 16.37 3.44
C ALA A 272 -34.41 16.28 2.84
N LEU A 273 -35.28 17.27 3.07
CA LEU A 273 -36.62 17.28 2.48
C LEU A 273 -36.57 17.38 0.93
N LYS A 274 -35.62 18.13 0.35
CA LYS A 274 -35.42 18.16 -1.10
C LYS A 274 -35.01 16.78 -1.66
N GLU A 275 -34.20 16.03 -0.93
CA GLU A 275 -33.83 14.67 -1.35
C GLU A 275 -35.00 13.70 -1.16
N VAL A 276 -35.82 13.85 -0.11
CA VAL A 276 -37.09 13.10 0.04
C VAL A 276 -38.04 13.36 -1.12
N ASP A 277 -38.21 14.63 -1.53
CA ASP A 277 -39.03 14.97 -2.71
C ASP A 277 -38.54 14.31 -4.01
N LYS A 278 -37.21 14.13 -4.16
CA LYS A 278 -36.64 13.39 -5.29
C LYS A 278 -36.90 11.90 -5.16
N LEU A 279 -36.78 11.34 -3.96
CA LEU A 279 -37.03 9.93 -3.68
C LEU A 279 -38.46 9.55 -4.00
N GLU A 280 -39.43 10.36 -3.60
CA GLU A 280 -40.87 10.15 -3.88
C GLU A 280 -41.23 10.20 -5.35
N ARG A 281 -40.45 10.95 -6.16
CA ARG A 281 -40.61 11.03 -7.64
C ARG A 281 -39.83 9.98 -8.40
N SER A 282 -38.87 9.30 -7.75
CA SER A 282 -38.06 8.27 -8.38
C SER A 282 -38.82 6.94 -8.38
N SER A 283 -38.56 6.08 -9.37
CA SER A 283 -39.11 4.73 -9.36
C SER A 283 -38.32 3.85 -8.37
N ASP A 284 -39.02 2.94 -7.68
CA ASP A 284 -38.40 2.03 -6.69
C ASP A 284 -37.27 1.14 -7.23
N GLN A 285 -37.17 1.01 -8.55
CA GLN A 285 -36.12 0.26 -9.23
C GLN A 285 -34.93 1.13 -9.67
N SER A 286 -34.94 2.45 -9.38
CA SER A 286 -33.87 3.34 -9.75
C SER A 286 -32.66 3.20 -8.80
N PRO A 287 -31.43 3.04 -9.30
CA PRO A 287 -30.22 3.13 -8.48
C PRO A 287 -30.14 4.45 -7.69
N GLU A 288 -30.69 5.53 -8.23
CA GLU A 288 -30.75 6.84 -7.61
C GLU A 288 -31.54 6.81 -6.29
N GLY A 289 -32.66 6.11 -6.23
CA GLY A 289 -33.45 5.93 -5.02
C GLY A 289 -32.65 5.27 -3.88
N SER A 290 -31.84 4.26 -4.20
CA SER A 290 -30.95 3.62 -3.21
C SER A 290 -29.90 4.57 -2.66
N TRP A 291 -29.30 5.42 -3.51
CA TRP A 291 -28.30 6.40 -3.08
C TRP A 291 -28.91 7.50 -2.21
N ILE A 292 -30.13 7.96 -2.55
CA ILE A 292 -30.84 8.95 -1.75
C ILE A 292 -31.18 8.38 -0.38
N ARG A 293 -31.68 7.14 -0.28
CA ARG A 293 -31.95 6.47 1.01
C ARG A 293 -30.70 6.36 1.88
N THR A 294 -29.57 5.89 1.29
CA THR A 294 -28.29 5.79 2.02
C THR A 294 -27.81 7.15 2.52
N TRP A 295 -27.99 8.19 1.73
CA TRP A 295 -27.65 9.55 2.13
C TRP A 295 -28.55 10.06 3.25
N LEU A 296 -29.87 9.87 3.16
CA LEU A 296 -30.84 10.25 4.19
C LEU A 296 -30.56 9.51 5.50
N ASP A 297 -30.28 8.20 5.43
CA ASP A 297 -29.89 7.44 6.62
C ASP A 297 -28.61 7.99 7.24
N THR A 298 -27.60 8.32 6.43
CA THR A 298 -26.35 8.91 6.93
C THR A 298 -26.59 10.26 7.62
N VAL A 299 -27.45 11.12 7.06
CA VAL A 299 -27.78 12.42 7.64
C VAL A 299 -28.58 12.26 8.94
N LEU A 300 -29.52 11.31 8.98
CA LEU A 300 -30.34 11.04 10.17
C LEU A 300 -29.57 10.37 11.32
N GLU A 301 -28.50 9.66 11.00
CA GLU A 301 -27.63 9.01 11.99
C GLU A 301 -26.58 9.94 12.61
N LEU A 302 -26.36 11.13 12.04
CA LEU A 302 -25.45 12.11 12.60
C LEU A 302 -26.06 12.81 13.82
N PRO A 303 -25.29 13.00 14.89
CA PRO A 303 -25.77 13.57 16.17
C PRO A 303 -25.80 15.11 16.14
N TRP A 304 -26.54 15.73 15.21
CA TRP A 304 -26.48 17.16 14.90
C TRP A 304 -26.57 18.11 16.09
N ASN A 305 -27.39 17.79 17.07
CA ASN A 305 -27.62 18.61 18.28
C ASN A 305 -27.19 17.90 19.56
N GLU A 306 -26.69 16.67 19.46
CA GLU A 306 -26.20 15.91 20.61
C GLU A 306 -24.83 16.39 21.04
N ARG A 307 -24.70 16.83 22.29
CA ARG A 307 -23.44 17.30 22.88
C ARG A 307 -23.26 16.75 24.27
N THR A 308 -22.05 16.40 24.63
CA THR A 308 -21.66 16.10 26.01
C THR A 308 -21.44 17.39 26.78
N GLU A 309 -21.78 17.39 28.08
CA GLU A 309 -21.43 18.50 28.96
C GLU A 309 -19.94 18.48 29.28
N ASP A 310 -19.29 19.62 29.14
CA ASP A 310 -17.85 19.74 29.42
C ASP A 310 -17.59 19.77 30.92
N GLU A 311 -16.73 18.88 31.38
CA GLU A 311 -16.17 18.93 32.71
C GLU A 311 -14.90 19.80 32.72
N TYR A 312 -15.00 20.98 33.36
CA TYR A 312 -13.87 21.92 33.45
C TYR A 312 -13.20 21.87 34.83
N ASP A 313 -13.10 20.71 35.46
CA ASP A 313 -12.34 20.52 36.69
C ASP A 313 -10.83 20.29 36.38
N ILE A 314 -10.04 21.35 36.44
CA ILE A 314 -8.58 21.28 36.17
C ILE A 314 -7.84 20.40 37.19
N GLN A 315 -8.31 20.37 38.43
CA GLN A 315 -7.73 19.53 39.48
C GLN A 315 -8.06 18.05 39.22
N GLY A 316 -9.33 17.77 38.87
CA GLY A 316 -9.78 16.44 38.45
C GLY A 316 -9.05 15.96 37.21
N ALA A 317 -8.88 16.82 36.19
CA ALA A 317 -8.13 16.50 34.98
C ALA A 317 -6.68 16.10 35.28
N LYS A 318 -6.00 16.83 36.17
CA LYS A 318 -4.65 16.48 36.61
C LYS A 318 -4.63 15.12 37.32
N SER A 319 -5.59 14.87 38.20
CA SER A 319 -5.68 13.61 38.93
C SER A 319 -5.92 12.42 38.00
N ILE A 320 -6.74 12.58 36.95
CA ILE A 320 -6.96 11.56 35.91
C ILE A 320 -5.65 11.27 35.17
N LEU A 321 -4.96 12.31 34.68
CA LEU A 321 -3.68 12.16 33.98
C LEU A 321 -2.62 11.49 34.86
N ASP A 322 -2.56 11.81 36.16
CA ASP A 322 -1.61 11.21 37.09
C ASP A 322 -1.94 9.75 37.41
N ALA A 323 -3.22 9.38 37.43
CA ALA A 323 -3.66 8.02 37.67
C ALA A 323 -3.49 7.11 36.45
N GLU A 324 -3.66 7.66 35.25
CA GLU A 324 -3.64 6.88 34.00
C GLU A 324 -2.24 6.82 33.35
N HIS A 325 -1.34 7.74 33.70
CA HIS A 325 0.00 7.83 33.11
C HIS A 325 1.10 8.01 34.19
N ALA A 326 2.06 7.11 34.20
CA ALA A 326 3.26 7.26 35.02
C ALA A 326 4.27 8.18 34.34
N GLY A 327 4.91 9.08 35.09
CA GLY A 327 5.87 10.04 34.55
C GLY A 327 5.21 11.11 33.67
N LEU A 328 5.94 11.61 32.67
CA LEU A 328 5.46 12.59 31.68
C LEU A 328 4.96 13.92 32.30
N GLU A 329 5.59 14.38 33.39
CA GLU A 329 5.12 15.53 34.16
C GLU A 329 4.98 16.80 33.30
N ASP A 330 5.98 17.10 32.45
CA ASP A 330 5.96 18.28 31.55
C ASP A 330 4.81 18.19 30.54
N VAL A 331 4.52 16.97 30.05
CA VAL A 331 3.42 16.70 29.10
C VAL A 331 2.07 16.91 29.79
N LYS A 332 1.90 16.38 31.00
CA LYS A 332 0.68 16.54 31.80
C LYS A 332 0.44 18.01 32.16
N GLU A 333 1.50 18.75 32.54
CA GLU A 333 1.42 20.18 32.82
C GLU A 333 0.95 20.94 31.58
N ARG A 334 1.51 20.64 30.41
CA ARG A 334 1.14 21.28 29.15
C ARG A 334 -0.30 20.99 28.73
N ILE A 335 -0.74 19.73 28.90
CA ILE A 335 -2.15 19.35 28.66
C ILE A 335 -3.06 20.11 29.64
N THR A 336 -2.69 20.20 30.91
CA THR A 336 -3.46 20.90 31.93
C THR A 336 -3.57 22.40 31.63
N GLU A 337 -2.50 23.04 31.18
CA GLU A 337 -2.50 24.43 30.72
C GLU A 337 -3.44 24.62 29.51
N TYR A 338 -3.36 23.73 28.53
CA TYR A 338 -4.25 23.76 27.37
C TYR A 338 -5.74 23.69 27.78
N LEU A 339 -6.07 22.78 28.69
CA LEU A 339 -7.44 22.65 29.23
C LEU A 339 -7.88 23.91 30.01
N ALA A 340 -6.97 24.48 30.79
CA ALA A 340 -7.24 25.71 31.55
C ALA A 340 -7.52 26.91 30.63
N VAL A 341 -6.75 27.05 29.55
CA VAL A 341 -6.99 28.09 28.54
C VAL A 341 -8.34 27.90 27.87
N ARG A 342 -8.72 26.69 27.49
CA ARG A 342 -10.03 26.38 26.90
C ARG A 342 -11.17 26.74 27.87
N LYS A 343 -11.10 26.30 29.14
CA LYS A 343 -12.03 26.67 30.19
C LYS A 343 -12.23 28.18 30.26
N ARG A 344 -11.12 28.92 30.39
CA ARG A 344 -11.15 30.37 30.52
C ARG A 344 -11.79 31.09 29.34
N ARG A 345 -11.59 30.56 28.14
CA ARG A 345 -12.20 31.12 26.93
C ARG A 345 -13.68 30.81 26.85
N SER A 346 -14.08 29.58 27.19
CA SER A 346 -15.48 29.18 27.29
C SER A 346 -16.25 30.05 28.28
N GLU A 347 -15.72 30.26 29.50
CA GLU A 347 -16.32 31.13 30.52
C GLU A 347 -16.52 32.59 30.06
N ARG A 348 -15.72 33.04 29.08
CA ARG A 348 -15.80 34.40 28.52
C ARG A 348 -16.62 34.48 27.24
N GLY A 349 -17.25 33.39 26.81
CA GLY A 349 -17.99 33.33 25.53
C GLY A 349 -17.09 33.56 24.30
N LEU A 350 -15.78 33.39 24.44
CA LEU A 350 -14.83 33.48 23.35
C LEU A 350 -14.71 32.10 22.73
N GLY A 351 -15.05 31.93 21.47
CA GLY A 351 -14.91 30.68 20.74
C GLY A 351 -13.54 30.02 20.86
N VAL A 352 -13.39 28.81 20.36
CA VAL A 352 -12.15 28.02 20.43
C VAL A 352 -10.91 28.82 20.00
N VAL A 353 -9.75 28.53 20.61
CA VAL A 353 -8.48 29.17 20.31
C VAL A 353 -8.14 29.02 18.82
N GLY A 354 -8.15 30.10 18.09
CA GLY A 354 -7.84 30.09 16.67
C GLY A 354 -7.51 31.50 16.17
N GLY A 355 -6.29 31.88 16.26
CA GLY A 355 -5.71 33.02 15.57
C GLY A 355 -4.34 32.60 15.03
N ARG A 356 -3.80 33.32 14.05
CA ARG A 356 -2.56 33.04 13.30
C ARG A 356 -1.30 32.62 14.11
N ARG A 357 -1.35 32.49 15.44
CA ARG A 357 -0.24 32.11 16.32
C ARG A 357 -0.64 31.35 17.61
N GLY A 358 -1.86 30.84 17.72
CA GLY A 358 -2.28 30.03 18.87
C GLY A 358 -2.73 28.66 18.40
N GLY A 359 -2.00 27.61 18.73
CA GLY A 359 -2.27 26.25 18.29
C GLY A 359 -3.69 25.81 18.63
N ALA A 360 -4.50 25.59 17.59
CA ALA A 360 -5.84 25.07 17.74
C ALA A 360 -5.85 23.57 18.07
N VAL A 361 -4.76 22.88 17.73
CA VAL A 361 -4.59 21.43 17.79
C VAL A 361 -3.37 21.09 18.62
N LEU A 362 -3.56 20.29 19.66
CA LEU A 362 -2.45 19.75 20.44
C LEU A 362 -1.85 18.54 19.70
N ALA A 363 -0.58 18.60 19.34
CA ALA A 363 0.13 17.54 18.65
C ALA A 363 1.15 16.84 19.56
N LEU A 364 0.91 15.56 19.81
CA LEU A 364 1.74 14.68 20.63
C LEU A 364 2.81 14.03 19.74
N VAL A 365 4.06 14.44 19.86
CA VAL A 365 5.16 13.99 18.99
C VAL A 365 6.18 13.21 19.82
N GLY A 366 6.50 12.00 19.38
CA GLY A 366 7.50 11.17 20.07
C GLY A 366 7.57 9.74 19.54
N PRO A 367 8.48 8.92 20.05
CA PRO A 367 8.68 7.56 19.56
C PRO A 367 7.42 6.68 19.73
N PRO A 368 7.34 5.56 19.01
CA PRO A 368 6.22 4.63 19.18
C PRO A 368 6.20 4.01 20.57
N GLY A 369 5.00 3.74 21.09
CA GLY A 369 4.82 3.05 22.38
C GLY A 369 4.95 3.93 23.62
N VAL A 370 5.03 5.27 23.50
CA VAL A 370 5.09 6.19 24.65
C VAL A 370 3.71 6.67 25.14
N GLY A 371 2.63 6.03 24.72
CA GLY A 371 1.29 6.32 25.22
C GLY A 371 0.58 7.51 24.58
N LYS A 372 0.97 7.97 23.38
CA LYS A 372 0.33 9.10 22.69
C LYS A 372 -1.20 8.94 22.53
N THR A 373 -1.64 7.75 22.13
CA THR A 373 -3.07 7.46 21.94
C THR A 373 -3.82 7.45 23.27
N SER A 374 -3.25 6.80 24.29
CA SER A 374 -3.84 6.75 25.64
C SER A 374 -3.93 8.14 26.28
N LEU A 375 -2.93 9.00 26.04
CA LEU A 375 -3.00 10.41 26.49
C LEU A 375 -4.20 11.15 25.84
N GLY A 376 -4.48 10.87 24.56
CA GLY A 376 -5.65 11.41 23.89
C GLY A 376 -6.97 10.94 24.52
N GLU A 377 -7.05 9.67 24.92
CA GLU A 377 -8.21 9.12 25.65
C GLU A 377 -8.37 9.79 27.03
N SER A 378 -7.25 9.96 27.76
CA SER A 378 -7.27 10.61 29.07
C SER A 378 -7.65 12.07 29.00
N VAL A 379 -7.28 12.78 27.94
CA VAL A 379 -7.75 14.16 27.70
C VAL A 379 -9.27 14.18 27.49
N ALA A 380 -9.82 13.26 26.72
CA ALA A 380 -11.27 13.14 26.51
C ALA A 380 -12.00 12.81 27.84
N HIS A 381 -11.45 11.87 28.60
CA HIS A 381 -11.96 11.50 29.92
C HIS A 381 -11.95 12.71 30.88
N ALA A 382 -10.84 13.44 30.93
CA ALA A 382 -10.71 14.64 31.74
C ALA A 382 -11.67 15.80 31.37
N MET A 383 -12.17 15.79 30.13
CA MET A 383 -13.15 16.76 29.64
C MET A 383 -14.60 16.28 29.74
N GLY A 384 -14.87 15.03 30.12
CA GLY A 384 -16.19 14.41 30.07
C GLY A 384 -16.72 14.20 28.65
N ARG A 385 -15.82 14.20 27.63
CA ARG A 385 -16.19 14.09 26.22
C ARG A 385 -16.01 12.68 25.66
N LYS A 386 -16.77 12.38 24.62
CA LYS A 386 -16.56 11.15 23.84
C LYS A 386 -15.23 11.20 23.10
N PHE A 387 -14.56 10.06 22.99
CA PHE A 387 -13.30 9.89 22.29
C PHE A 387 -13.48 9.09 21.01
N VAL A 388 -12.84 9.52 19.94
CA VAL A 388 -12.76 8.75 18.70
C VAL A 388 -11.39 8.93 18.04
N ARG A 389 -10.87 7.84 17.48
CA ARG A 389 -9.58 7.81 16.81
C ARG A 389 -9.75 7.74 15.30
N VAL A 390 -9.08 8.62 14.57
CA VAL A 390 -9.00 8.63 13.11
C VAL A 390 -7.57 8.31 12.68
N ALA A 391 -7.35 7.11 12.18
CA ALA A 391 -6.04 6.73 11.66
C ALA A 391 -5.78 7.41 10.31
N LEU A 392 -4.70 8.19 10.20
CA LEU A 392 -4.29 8.90 8.99
C LEU A 392 -3.09 8.25 8.29
N GLY A 393 -2.49 7.22 8.91
CA GLY A 393 -1.35 6.51 8.34
C GLY A 393 -1.66 5.92 6.96
N GLY A 394 -0.93 6.37 5.94
CA GLY A 394 -1.09 5.89 4.57
C GLY A 394 -2.20 6.55 3.74
N VAL A 395 -2.91 7.54 4.30
CA VAL A 395 -3.90 8.34 3.54
C VAL A 395 -3.17 9.18 2.50
N ARG A 396 -3.61 9.08 1.25
CA ARG A 396 -3.05 9.82 0.10
C ARG A 396 -4.12 10.53 -0.73
N ASP A 397 -5.37 10.12 -0.58
CA ASP A 397 -6.51 10.67 -1.31
C ASP A 397 -7.27 11.67 -0.43
N GLU A 398 -7.45 12.88 -0.91
CA GLU A 398 -8.24 13.93 -0.24
C GLU A 398 -9.67 13.45 0.05
N ALA A 399 -10.23 12.62 -0.81
CA ALA A 399 -11.58 12.07 -0.65
C ALA A 399 -11.72 11.18 0.60
N GLU A 400 -10.63 10.64 1.14
CA GLU A 400 -10.70 9.92 2.42
C GLU A 400 -11.04 10.85 3.60
N ILE A 401 -10.64 12.13 3.54
CA ILE A 401 -10.93 13.13 4.56
C ILE A 401 -12.29 13.80 4.30
N ARG A 402 -12.52 14.27 3.05
CA ARG A 402 -13.69 15.05 2.64
C ARG A 402 -14.86 14.22 2.10
N GLY A 403 -14.70 12.91 1.98
CA GLY A 403 -15.72 12.05 1.36
C GLY A 403 -15.68 12.05 -0.17
N HIS A 404 -16.29 11.04 -0.75
CA HIS A 404 -16.44 10.90 -2.20
C HIS A 404 -17.73 11.56 -2.65
N ARG A 405 -17.74 12.15 -3.85
CA ARG A 405 -18.99 12.67 -4.44
C ARG A 405 -19.99 11.54 -4.63
N ARG A 406 -21.25 11.77 -4.28
CA ARG A 406 -22.36 10.78 -4.34
C ARG A 406 -22.57 10.13 -5.71
N THR A 407 -22.08 10.74 -6.78
CA THR A 407 -22.18 10.23 -8.14
C THR A 407 -21.30 9.01 -8.43
N TYR A 408 -20.36 8.70 -7.54
CA TYR A 408 -19.49 7.53 -7.70
C TYR A 408 -20.09 6.30 -7.02
N VAL A 409 -19.99 5.15 -7.68
CA VAL A 409 -20.38 3.86 -7.09
C VAL A 409 -19.45 3.55 -5.92
N GLY A 410 -20.03 3.27 -4.75
CA GLY A 410 -19.27 3.05 -3.53
C GLY A 410 -18.83 4.32 -2.80
N ALA A 411 -19.39 5.49 -3.14
CA ALA A 411 -19.13 6.72 -2.41
C ALA A 411 -19.46 6.59 -0.93
N LEU A 412 -18.56 7.09 -0.09
CA LEU A 412 -18.67 7.08 1.37
C LEU A 412 -18.37 8.47 1.92
N PRO A 413 -18.96 8.82 3.08
CA PRO A 413 -18.57 10.02 3.84
C PRO A 413 -17.10 9.97 4.23
N GLY A 414 -16.49 11.13 4.36
CA GLY A 414 -15.12 11.28 4.83
C GLY A 414 -14.89 10.72 6.23
N ARG A 415 -13.63 10.52 6.58
CA ARG A 415 -13.23 9.96 7.89
C ARG A 415 -13.70 10.82 9.05
N ILE A 416 -13.75 12.15 8.88
CA ILE A 416 -14.20 13.08 9.91
C ILE A 416 -15.70 12.90 10.20
N VAL A 417 -16.53 12.85 9.16
CA VAL A 417 -17.97 12.61 9.30
C VAL A 417 -18.25 11.26 9.97
N ARG A 418 -17.52 10.22 9.55
CA ARG A 418 -17.65 8.89 10.17
C ARG A 418 -17.23 8.88 11.64
N ALA A 419 -16.20 9.63 11.99
CA ALA A 419 -15.77 9.79 13.38
C ALA A 419 -16.82 10.50 14.25
N ILE A 420 -17.46 11.55 13.74
CA ILE A 420 -18.57 12.23 14.44
C ILE A 420 -19.76 11.28 14.65
N LYS A 421 -20.12 10.51 13.61
CA LYS A 421 -21.17 9.49 13.71
C LYS A 421 -20.84 8.44 14.78
N GLU A 422 -19.60 7.91 14.77
CA GLU A 422 -19.14 6.91 15.75
C GLU A 422 -19.12 7.45 17.17
N ALA A 423 -18.71 8.70 17.36
CA ALA A 423 -18.71 9.37 18.65
C ALA A 423 -20.13 9.57 19.21
N GLY A 424 -21.16 9.69 18.38
CA GLY A 424 -22.52 9.98 18.79
C GLY A 424 -22.66 11.34 19.49
N SER A 425 -21.79 12.31 19.17
CA SER A 425 -21.79 13.66 19.74
C SER A 425 -21.10 14.62 18.77
N MET A 426 -21.54 15.89 18.73
CA MET A 426 -20.95 16.95 17.90
C MET A 426 -19.73 17.61 18.51
N ASN A 427 -19.43 17.35 19.77
CA ASN A 427 -18.26 17.92 20.47
C ASN A 427 -17.28 16.86 21.01
N PRO A 428 -16.95 15.80 20.27
CA PRO A 428 -16.02 14.78 20.73
C PRO A 428 -14.59 15.29 20.77
N VAL A 429 -13.70 14.50 21.37
CA VAL A 429 -12.26 14.57 21.16
C VAL A 429 -11.90 13.63 20.01
N VAL A 430 -11.39 14.18 18.93
CA VAL A 430 -10.96 13.43 17.75
C VAL A 430 -9.43 13.37 17.72
N LEU A 431 -8.87 12.17 17.83
CA LEU A 431 -7.45 11.93 17.72
C LEU A 431 -7.08 11.59 16.27
N LEU A 432 -6.35 12.48 15.64
CA LEU A 432 -5.77 12.29 14.30
C LEU A 432 -4.44 11.54 14.44
N ASP A 433 -4.46 10.25 14.26
CA ASP A 433 -3.31 9.40 14.54
C ASP A 433 -2.40 9.23 13.32
N GLU A 434 -1.08 9.28 13.54
CA GLU A 434 -0.03 9.16 12.52
C GLU A 434 -0.10 10.25 11.42
N ILE A 435 -0.26 11.51 11.82
CA ILE A 435 -0.34 12.64 10.88
C ILE A 435 0.97 12.85 10.07
N ASP A 436 2.09 12.37 10.57
CA ASP A 436 3.39 12.35 9.91
C ASP A 436 3.47 11.37 8.72
N LYS A 437 2.47 10.49 8.58
CA LYS A 437 2.39 9.52 7.48
C LYS A 437 1.37 9.91 6.41
N VAL A 438 0.80 11.10 6.50
CA VAL A 438 -0.08 11.65 5.47
C VAL A 438 0.76 12.01 4.25
N GLY A 439 0.45 11.40 3.11
CA GLY A 439 1.13 11.64 1.83
C GLY A 439 0.26 12.45 0.88
N SER A 440 0.89 13.03 -0.14
CA SER A 440 0.19 13.62 -1.29
C SER A 440 0.55 12.84 -2.55
N ASP A 441 -0.42 12.66 -3.45
CA ASP A 441 -0.19 12.09 -4.77
C ASP A 441 -1.05 12.82 -5.82
N PHE A 442 -1.13 12.28 -7.03
CA PHE A 442 -1.94 12.86 -8.12
C PHE A 442 -3.46 12.87 -7.85
N ARG A 443 -3.94 12.25 -6.77
CA ARG A 443 -5.36 12.18 -6.39
C ARG A 443 -5.79 13.29 -5.45
N GLY A 444 -4.88 14.14 -5.01
CA GLY A 444 -5.17 15.27 -4.17
C GLY A 444 -4.15 15.47 -3.04
N ASP A 445 -4.45 16.44 -2.20
CA ASP A 445 -3.64 16.78 -1.02
C ASP A 445 -4.48 16.64 0.26
N PRO A 446 -4.42 15.49 0.95
CA PRO A 446 -5.11 15.29 2.23
C PRO A 446 -4.71 16.33 3.29
N ALA A 447 -3.48 16.88 3.24
CA ALA A 447 -3.04 17.91 4.18
C ALA A 447 -3.85 19.20 3.98
N ALA A 448 -4.18 19.57 2.73
CA ALA A 448 -5.04 20.70 2.44
C ALA A 448 -6.47 20.50 2.99
N ALA A 449 -7.02 19.28 2.86
CA ALA A 449 -8.32 18.95 3.45
C ALA A 449 -8.30 19.02 4.99
N LEU A 450 -7.23 18.54 5.61
CA LEU A 450 -7.05 18.64 7.06
C LEU A 450 -6.91 20.08 7.53
N LEU A 451 -6.31 20.98 6.74
CA LEU A 451 -6.25 22.40 7.08
C LEU A 451 -7.63 23.02 7.26
N GLU A 452 -8.59 22.67 6.40
CA GLU A 452 -9.96 23.17 6.53
C GLU A 452 -10.64 22.64 7.79
N VAL A 453 -10.39 21.39 8.15
CA VAL A 453 -10.90 20.76 9.37
C VAL A 453 -10.31 21.40 10.63
N LEU A 454 -9.00 21.66 10.62
CA LEU A 454 -8.25 22.11 11.78
C LEU A 454 -8.19 23.63 11.94
N ASP A 455 -8.55 24.40 10.93
CA ASP A 455 -8.56 25.87 10.99
C ASP A 455 -9.88 26.37 11.63
N PRO A 456 -9.84 26.95 12.83
CA PRO A 456 -11.05 27.47 13.48
C PRO A 456 -11.76 28.58 12.71
N ALA A 457 -11.09 29.20 11.73
CA ALA A 457 -11.72 30.19 10.86
C ALA A 457 -12.62 29.55 9.79
N GLN A 458 -12.42 28.27 9.49
CA GLN A 458 -13.09 27.56 8.40
C GLN A 458 -13.89 26.34 8.87
N ASN A 459 -13.53 25.71 9.97
CA ASN A 459 -14.11 24.44 10.43
C ASN A 459 -15.59 24.52 10.81
N HIS A 460 -16.13 25.70 11.09
CA HIS A 460 -17.55 25.91 11.37
C HIS A 460 -18.45 25.74 10.13
N THR A 461 -17.87 25.77 8.94
CA THR A 461 -18.54 25.57 7.64
C THR A 461 -17.94 24.42 6.85
N PHE A 462 -17.35 23.43 7.56
CA PHE A 462 -16.77 22.27 6.90
C PHE A 462 -17.82 21.55 6.05
N ARG A 463 -17.44 21.20 4.82
CA ARG A 463 -18.34 20.57 3.87
C ARG A 463 -17.75 19.27 3.33
N ASP A 464 -18.34 18.17 3.76
CA ASP A 464 -18.04 16.86 3.19
C ASP A 464 -18.65 16.71 1.80
N HIS A 465 -17.92 16.14 0.85
CA HIS A 465 -18.36 15.99 -0.54
C HIS A 465 -19.49 14.96 -0.71
N TYR A 466 -19.62 14.02 0.23
CA TYR A 466 -20.72 13.06 0.25
C TYR A 466 -21.99 13.68 0.82
N LEU A 467 -21.87 14.37 1.94
CA LEU A 467 -23.01 14.99 2.61
C LEU A 467 -23.52 16.22 1.86
N GLU A 468 -22.62 17.03 1.28
CA GLU A 468 -22.91 18.30 0.60
C GLU A 468 -23.69 19.33 1.47
N VAL A 469 -23.74 19.11 2.77
CA VAL A 469 -24.27 20.03 3.78
C VAL A 469 -23.15 20.51 4.70
N GLU A 470 -23.33 21.68 5.32
CA GLU A 470 -22.36 22.23 6.25
C GLU A 470 -22.40 21.46 7.58
N LEU A 471 -21.24 21.09 8.10
CA LEU A 471 -21.05 20.46 9.39
C LEU A 471 -20.17 21.38 10.26
N ASP A 472 -20.71 21.81 11.39
CA ASP A 472 -19.99 22.68 12.32
C ASP A 472 -19.06 21.85 13.21
N LEU A 473 -17.75 21.94 12.96
CA LEU A 473 -16.71 21.27 13.72
C LEU A 473 -16.04 22.16 14.78
N SER A 474 -16.59 23.36 15.04
CA SER A 474 -15.96 24.35 15.93
C SER A 474 -15.86 23.89 17.38
N ASP A 475 -16.77 23.02 17.83
CA ASP A 475 -16.76 22.47 19.19
C ASP A 475 -15.95 21.17 19.33
N VAL A 476 -15.51 20.60 18.22
CA VAL A 476 -14.66 19.40 18.22
C VAL A 476 -13.27 19.73 18.75
N VAL A 477 -12.74 18.88 19.62
CA VAL A 477 -11.36 18.98 20.09
C VAL A 477 -10.50 18.06 19.23
N PHE A 478 -9.64 18.64 18.41
CA PHE A 478 -8.68 17.87 17.62
C PHE A 478 -7.38 17.70 18.39
N LEU A 479 -6.92 16.48 18.50
CA LEU A 479 -5.58 16.10 18.94
C LEU A 479 -4.88 15.43 17.76
N ALA A 480 -3.57 15.52 17.68
CA ALA A 480 -2.80 14.83 16.67
C ALA A 480 -1.67 14.01 17.28
N THR A 481 -1.30 12.90 16.65
CA THR A 481 -0.09 12.16 17.01
C THR A 481 0.87 12.08 15.83
N ALA A 482 2.16 12.12 16.12
CA ALA A 482 3.21 11.88 15.15
C ALA A 482 4.39 11.14 15.79
N ASN A 483 5.13 10.38 14.99
CA ASN A 483 6.36 9.76 15.43
C ASN A 483 7.58 10.63 15.06
N VAL A 484 7.51 11.33 13.93
CA VAL A 484 8.60 12.13 13.37
C VAL A 484 8.09 13.55 13.09
N LEU A 485 8.65 14.54 13.79
CA LEU A 485 8.21 15.93 13.64
C LEU A 485 8.42 16.48 12.23
N GLU A 486 9.57 16.17 11.63
CA GLU A 486 10.00 16.66 10.33
C GLU A 486 9.16 16.09 9.17
N ALA A 487 8.42 15.01 9.43
CA ALA A 487 7.53 14.40 8.44
C ALA A 487 6.10 14.99 8.46
N ILE A 488 5.77 15.83 9.44
CA ILE A 488 4.47 16.53 9.46
C ILE A 488 4.50 17.62 8.37
N PRO A 489 3.47 17.72 7.51
CA PRO A 489 3.38 18.81 6.54
C PRO A 489 3.47 20.20 7.20
N GLU A 490 4.35 21.06 6.69
CA GLU A 490 4.65 22.39 7.27
C GLU A 490 3.38 23.24 7.46
N ALA A 491 2.47 23.18 6.50
CA ALA A 491 1.21 23.91 6.58
C ALA A 491 0.32 23.50 7.78
N LEU A 492 0.43 22.27 8.25
CA LEU A 492 -0.28 21.78 9.44
C LEU A 492 0.45 22.17 10.72
N LEU A 493 1.79 22.20 10.72
CA LEU A 493 2.60 22.59 11.88
C LEU A 493 2.27 23.99 12.40
N ASP A 494 1.98 24.95 11.52
CA ASP A 494 1.60 26.32 11.89
C ASP A 494 0.32 26.42 12.73
N ARG A 495 -0.47 25.34 12.77
CA ARG A 495 -1.73 25.28 13.51
C ARG A 495 -1.67 24.37 14.72
N MET A 496 -0.50 23.80 14.98
CA MET A 496 -0.30 22.81 16.05
C MET A 496 0.51 23.40 17.20
N GLU A 497 0.09 23.05 18.39
CA GLU A 497 0.88 23.21 19.59
C GLU A 497 1.60 21.89 19.87
N LEU A 498 2.92 21.91 19.76
CA LEU A 498 3.73 20.70 19.83
C LEU A 498 4.03 20.33 21.29
N VAL A 499 3.67 19.14 21.67
CA VAL A 499 4.05 18.50 22.93
C VAL A 499 4.94 17.31 22.61
N ARG A 500 6.21 17.39 23.01
CA ARG A 500 7.18 16.32 22.78
C ARG A 500 7.10 15.30 23.91
N LEU A 501 7.03 14.04 23.52
CA LEU A 501 7.12 12.92 24.43
C LEU A 501 8.48 12.25 24.21
N ASP A 502 9.26 12.20 25.26
CA ASP A 502 10.51 11.45 25.26
C ASP A 502 10.24 9.95 25.54
N GLY A 503 11.27 9.13 25.36
CA GLY A 503 11.20 7.74 25.77
C GLY A 503 11.20 7.60 27.28
N TYR A 504 10.60 6.53 27.78
CA TYR A 504 10.60 6.22 29.20
C TYR A 504 11.96 5.72 29.69
N THR A 505 12.33 6.13 30.90
CA THR A 505 13.42 5.54 31.65
C THR A 505 13.10 4.09 32.07
N GLU A 506 14.11 3.33 32.47
CA GLU A 506 13.89 1.96 32.93
C GLU A 506 12.98 1.92 34.16
N ASP A 507 13.13 2.85 35.09
CA ASP A 507 12.31 2.95 36.30
C ASP A 507 10.83 3.24 35.95
N GLU A 508 10.58 4.17 35.04
CA GLU A 508 9.23 4.47 34.55
C GLU A 508 8.60 3.26 33.85
N LYS A 509 9.37 2.53 33.04
CA LYS A 509 8.87 1.30 32.39
C LYS A 509 8.46 0.23 33.39
N VAL A 510 9.21 0.08 34.48
CA VAL A 510 8.87 -0.85 35.56
C VAL A 510 7.56 -0.45 36.24
N VAL A 511 7.38 0.84 36.53
CA VAL A 511 6.13 1.35 37.11
C VAL A 511 4.96 1.14 36.16
N ILE A 512 5.11 1.51 34.88
CA ILE A 512 4.10 1.30 33.84
C ILE A 512 3.74 -0.18 33.71
N ALA A 513 4.74 -1.07 33.68
CA ALA A 513 4.54 -2.49 33.57
C ALA A 513 3.73 -3.05 34.75
N ARG A 514 4.08 -2.65 35.97
CA ARG A 514 3.43 -3.10 37.21
C ARG A 514 1.99 -2.58 37.33
N ASP A 515 1.80 -1.28 37.11
CA ASP A 515 0.56 -0.60 37.49
C ASP A 515 -0.48 -0.59 36.35
N HIS A 516 -0.05 -0.69 35.07
CA HIS A 516 -0.91 -0.59 33.91
C HIS A 516 -0.88 -1.82 32.98
N LEU A 517 0.34 -2.31 32.58
CA LEU A 517 0.42 -3.37 31.60
C LEU A 517 0.04 -4.73 32.18
N LEU A 518 0.62 -5.09 33.32
CA LEU A 518 0.36 -6.39 33.94
C LEU A 518 -1.12 -6.61 34.28
N PRO A 519 -1.82 -5.66 34.95
CA PRO A 519 -3.25 -5.82 35.22
C PRO A 519 -4.08 -6.00 33.95
N ARG A 520 -3.78 -5.23 32.90
CA ARG A 520 -4.49 -5.33 31.61
C ARG A 520 -4.22 -6.66 30.89
N GLN A 521 -3.00 -7.19 30.97
CA GLN A 521 -2.67 -8.49 30.37
C GLN A 521 -3.29 -9.65 31.15
N LEU A 522 -3.37 -9.57 32.47
CA LEU A 522 -4.08 -10.56 33.28
C LEU A 522 -5.57 -10.60 32.91
N GLU A 523 -6.23 -9.45 32.82
CA GLU A 523 -7.62 -9.36 32.42
C GLU A 523 -7.85 -9.94 31.01
N ARG A 524 -6.99 -9.60 30.04
CA ARG A 524 -7.05 -10.16 28.68
C ARG A 524 -6.84 -11.66 28.62
N ALA A 525 -6.00 -12.18 29.50
CA ALA A 525 -5.74 -13.62 29.63
C ALA A 525 -6.81 -14.36 30.44
N GLY A 526 -7.76 -13.64 31.04
CA GLY A 526 -8.77 -14.21 31.93
C GLY A 526 -8.20 -14.72 33.26
N LEU A 527 -7.09 -14.12 33.72
CA LEU A 527 -6.41 -14.47 34.95
C LEU A 527 -6.73 -13.51 36.08
N GLU A 528 -6.82 -14.01 37.30
CA GLU A 528 -6.99 -13.23 38.52
C GLU A 528 -5.64 -12.62 38.96
N LYS A 529 -5.69 -11.50 39.69
CA LYS A 529 -4.49 -10.77 40.14
C LYS A 529 -3.53 -11.57 41.03
N ASP A 530 -4.04 -12.60 41.72
CA ASP A 530 -3.31 -13.47 42.62
C ASP A 530 -2.74 -14.74 41.95
N GLU A 531 -3.13 -14.99 40.68
CA GLU A 531 -2.63 -16.16 39.94
C GLU A 531 -1.22 -15.96 39.39
N VAL A 532 -0.81 -14.71 39.13
CA VAL A 532 0.50 -14.36 38.58
C VAL A 532 1.14 -13.23 39.38
N ALA A 533 2.33 -13.47 39.91
CA ALA A 533 3.14 -12.46 40.54
C ALA A 533 4.46 -12.26 39.80
N LEU A 534 4.71 -11.03 39.38
CA LEU A 534 6.00 -10.59 38.84
C LEU A 534 6.63 -9.62 39.85
N ASP A 535 7.82 -9.95 40.34
CA ASP A 535 8.54 -9.05 41.19
C ASP A 535 9.20 -7.90 40.39
N GLU A 536 9.57 -6.84 41.08
CA GLU A 536 10.17 -5.66 40.44
C GLU A 536 11.49 -6.01 39.73
N SER A 537 12.25 -6.99 40.23
CA SER A 537 13.52 -7.41 39.64
C SER A 537 13.29 -8.11 38.29
N ALA A 538 12.22 -8.89 38.17
CA ALA A 538 11.82 -9.52 36.92
C ALA A 538 11.33 -8.48 35.89
N LEU A 539 10.51 -7.52 36.32
CA LEU A 539 10.03 -6.43 35.45
C LEU A 539 11.21 -5.57 34.97
N ARG A 540 12.15 -5.23 35.84
CA ARG A 540 13.36 -4.47 35.50
C ARG A 540 14.22 -5.21 34.49
N LYS A 541 14.38 -6.51 34.65
CA LYS A 541 15.11 -7.34 33.70
C LYS A 541 14.43 -7.42 32.35
N LEU A 542 13.10 -7.55 32.30
CA LEU A 542 12.33 -7.50 31.06
C LEU A 542 12.51 -6.17 30.35
N ALA A 543 12.36 -5.05 31.08
CA ALA A 543 12.48 -3.70 30.52
C ALA A 543 13.90 -3.36 30.02
N GLY A 544 14.95 -3.77 30.78
CA GLY A 544 16.33 -3.40 30.48
C GLY A 544 17.04 -4.33 29.50
N GLU A 545 16.77 -5.66 29.56
CA GLU A 545 17.53 -6.65 28.81
C GLU A 545 16.77 -7.20 27.59
N TYR A 546 15.44 -7.33 27.66
CA TYR A 546 14.63 -8.00 26.63
C TYR A 546 13.86 -7.02 25.71
N THR A 547 13.54 -5.80 26.19
CA THR A 547 12.74 -4.85 25.43
C THR A 547 13.44 -3.49 25.34
N ARG A 548 14.51 -3.42 24.54
CA ARG A 548 15.28 -2.18 24.34
C ARG A 548 14.58 -1.26 23.33
N GLU A 549 13.56 -0.58 23.79
CA GLU A 549 12.76 0.38 23.03
C GLU A 549 12.58 1.69 23.79
N ALA A 550 12.24 2.78 23.11
CA ALA A 550 11.96 4.05 23.76
C ALA A 550 10.65 4.02 24.55
N GLY A 551 9.65 3.34 24.07
CA GLY A 551 8.35 3.15 24.72
C GLY A 551 8.21 1.83 25.46
N VAL A 552 6.98 1.31 25.54
CA VAL A 552 6.61 0.05 26.23
C VAL A 552 5.82 -0.90 25.34
N ARG A 553 5.89 -0.73 24.01
CA ARG A 553 5.09 -1.52 23.06
C ARG A 553 5.48 -2.99 23.00
N ASN A 554 6.79 -3.28 23.08
CA ASN A 554 7.29 -4.65 23.09
C ASN A 554 7.32 -5.22 24.50
N LEU A 555 7.30 -4.38 25.53
CA LEU A 555 7.21 -4.77 26.93
C LEU A 555 5.80 -5.28 27.26
N GLU A 556 4.76 -4.74 26.63
CA GLU A 556 3.38 -5.22 26.71
C GLU A 556 3.20 -6.61 26.09
#